data_bc3ae2ac4f1a8f0d61ede333cab3d092
#
_entry.id   bc3ae2ac4f1a8f0d61ede333cab3d092
#
_cell.length_a   1.000
_cell.length_b   1.000
_cell.length_c   1.000
_cell.angle_alpha   90.00
_cell.angle_beta   90.00
_cell.angle_gamma   90.00
#
_symmetry.space_group_name_H-M   'P 1'
#
loop_
_entity.id
_entity.type
_entity.pdbx_description
1 polymer ?
#
loop_
_entity_poly.entity_id
_entity_poly.type
_entity_poly.pdbx_seq_one_letter_code
_entity_poly.pdbx_strand_id
1 'polypeptide(L)'
;MDTPLNQTTDLDIRPVDENSPIPLYQQVRIDLLNMLQSERLIPGQMLPTEKELAEAYNVSRQTIRQAIGDLAASNLLERTPGRGTTVLSGRNRLKFFLDKSFAQQIVEMGLEPHSEVLRQKETVIDNASPQTLRHKRGSSALELIRLRFGNETPIGLQYTTIITDLCPDLGGHDFKEASLYNLILTKYKLPIARIDQTIGAVIADEWHKNLLKVSREIPLLLVNTTAYLENGEPIEASTSYYRADKYEFSISQNYW
;
A
#
# COMPACT_ATOMS: atom_id res chain seq x y z
N MET A 1 -38.52 3.86 26.66
CA MET A 1 -37.96 5.22 26.53
C MET A 1 -36.47 5.09 26.63
N ASP A 2 -35.83 4.74 25.51
CA ASP A 2 -34.38 4.60 25.46
C ASP A 2 -33.76 5.90 25.00
N THR A 3 -33.02 6.49 25.91
CA THR A 3 -32.27 7.73 25.70
C THR A 3 -31.17 7.42 24.65
N PRO A 4 -31.05 8.18 23.55
CA PRO A 4 -29.92 7.99 22.66
C PRO A 4 -28.65 8.40 23.38
N LEU A 5 -27.70 7.49 23.49
CA LEU A 5 -26.34 7.74 23.95
C LEU A 5 -25.68 8.75 23.01
N ASN A 6 -25.72 10.01 23.44
CA ASN A 6 -24.97 11.10 22.83
C ASN A 6 -23.51 10.97 23.26
N GLN A 7 -22.79 10.00 22.64
CA GLN A 7 -21.35 9.92 22.78
C GLN A 7 -20.72 10.79 21.69
N THR A 8 -20.55 12.07 22.01
CA THR A 8 -19.53 12.90 21.39
C THR A 8 -18.20 12.26 21.77
N THR A 9 -17.75 11.34 20.94
CA THR A 9 -16.45 10.70 21.12
C THR A 9 -15.42 11.80 20.96
N ASP A 10 -14.66 12.04 22.03
CA ASP A 10 -13.50 12.95 22.05
C ASP A 10 -12.46 12.32 21.12
N LEU A 11 -12.54 12.65 19.83
CA LEU A 11 -11.59 12.16 18.83
C LEU A 11 -10.28 12.91 19.09
N ASP A 12 -9.25 12.21 19.51
CA ASP A 12 -7.89 12.73 19.58
C ASP A 12 -7.38 13.00 18.16
N ILE A 13 -7.75 14.18 17.66
CA ILE A 13 -7.51 14.66 16.29
C ILE A 13 -6.10 15.21 16.19
N ARG A 14 -5.37 14.80 15.18
CA ARG A 14 -4.06 15.40 14.86
C ARG A 14 -4.28 16.72 14.13
N PRO A 15 -3.66 17.83 14.57
CA PRO A 15 -3.74 19.09 13.86
C PRO A 15 -3.22 18.96 12.43
N VAL A 16 -3.88 19.64 11.48
CA VAL A 16 -3.40 19.76 10.11
C VAL A 16 -2.33 20.85 10.02
N ASP A 17 -1.35 20.66 9.14
CA ASP A 17 -0.28 21.62 8.87
C ASP A 17 -0.55 22.31 7.53
N GLU A 18 -0.86 23.62 7.59
CA GLU A 18 -1.13 24.43 6.40
C GLU A 18 0.11 24.66 5.53
N ASN A 19 1.32 24.49 6.10
CA ASN A 19 2.58 24.65 5.38
C ASN A 19 3.08 23.33 4.75
N SER A 20 2.39 22.22 5.00
CA SER A 20 2.71 20.93 4.40
C SER A 20 2.43 20.94 2.89
N PRO A 21 3.26 20.27 2.07
CA PRO A 21 2.96 20.07 0.65
C PRO A 21 1.74 19.16 0.43
N ILE A 22 1.24 18.50 1.49
CA ILE A 22 0.07 17.62 1.45
C ILE A 22 -1.20 18.48 1.59
N PRO A 23 -2.16 18.42 0.62
CA PRO A 23 -3.43 19.16 0.71
C PRO A 23 -4.19 18.86 2.01
N LEU A 24 -4.85 19.87 2.60
CA LEU A 24 -5.54 19.73 3.89
C LEU A 24 -6.56 18.60 3.92
N TYR A 25 -7.33 18.38 2.84
CA TYR A 25 -8.29 17.27 2.78
C TYR A 25 -7.61 15.90 2.83
N GLN A 26 -6.40 15.78 2.29
CA GLN A 26 -5.63 14.54 2.38
C GLN A 26 -5.10 14.31 3.79
N GLN A 27 -4.65 15.36 4.49
CA GLN A 27 -4.21 15.25 5.88
C GLN A 27 -5.36 14.79 6.79
N VAL A 28 -6.56 15.40 6.64
CA VAL A 28 -7.78 14.96 7.35
C VAL A 28 -8.12 13.50 7.01
N ARG A 29 -8.09 13.14 5.72
CA ARG A 29 -8.34 11.77 5.27
C ARG A 29 -7.37 10.78 5.90
N ILE A 30 -6.08 11.12 5.96
CA ILE A 30 -5.03 10.30 6.57
C ILE A 30 -5.30 10.11 8.06
N ASP A 31 -5.65 11.15 8.80
CA ASP A 31 -5.90 11.07 10.24
C ASP A 31 -7.15 10.23 10.55
N LEU A 32 -8.25 10.45 9.85
CA LEU A 32 -9.46 9.62 9.96
C LEU A 32 -9.18 8.16 9.63
N LEU A 33 -8.37 7.89 8.60
CA LEU A 33 -7.98 6.54 8.22
C LEU A 33 -7.13 5.88 9.30
N ASN A 34 -6.19 6.60 9.92
CA ASN A 34 -5.41 6.10 11.04
C ASN A 34 -6.29 5.75 12.25
N MET A 35 -7.32 6.55 12.52
CA MET A 35 -8.31 6.26 13.57
C MET A 35 -9.10 4.98 13.29
N LEU A 36 -9.50 4.74 12.04
CA LEU A 36 -10.16 3.51 11.61
C LEU A 36 -9.23 2.29 11.75
N GLN A 37 -7.95 2.43 11.40
CA GLN A 37 -6.97 1.34 11.45
C GLN A 37 -6.54 0.97 12.87
N SER A 38 -6.48 1.96 13.76
CA SER A 38 -6.16 1.79 15.18
C SER A 38 -7.36 1.41 16.05
N GLU A 39 -8.51 1.11 15.42
CA GLU A 39 -9.77 0.79 16.09
C GLU A 39 -10.28 1.90 17.06
N ARG A 40 -9.78 3.14 16.91
CA ARG A 40 -10.30 4.32 17.61
C ARG A 40 -11.65 4.77 17.04
N LEU A 41 -11.91 4.44 15.77
CA LEU A 41 -13.21 4.48 15.12
C LEU A 41 -13.62 3.04 14.77
N ILE A 42 -14.67 2.53 15.39
CA ILE A 42 -15.10 1.13 15.24
C ILE A 42 -16.30 1.03 14.28
N PRO A 43 -16.47 -0.13 13.61
CA PRO A 43 -17.63 -0.39 12.76
C PRO A 43 -18.97 -0.13 13.48
N GLY A 44 -19.89 0.52 12.77
CA GLY A 44 -21.21 0.92 13.32
C GLY A 44 -21.19 2.24 14.08
N GLN A 45 -20.03 2.79 14.42
CA GLN A 45 -19.92 4.09 15.07
C GLN A 45 -20.26 5.22 14.09
N MET A 46 -20.97 6.23 14.56
CA MET A 46 -21.19 7.46 13.80
C MET A 46 -20.03 8.42 13.99
N LEU A 47 -19.57 9.02 12.91
CA LEU A 47 -18.64 10.15 12.98
C LEU A 47 -19.35 11.41 13.49
N PRO A 48 -18.61 12.34 14.10
CA PRO A 48 -19.09 13.70 14.32
C PRO A 48 -19.56 14.32 12.99
N THR A 49 -20.43 15.31 13.08
CA THR A 49 -20.94 16.01 11.89
C THR A 49 -19.82 16.71 11.11
N GLU A 50 -20.04 16.95 9.81
CA GLU A 50 -19.08 17.72 8.98
C GLU A 50 -18.74 19.09 9.61
N LYS A 51 -19.68 19.67 10.38
CA LYS A 51 -19.45 20.93 11.09
C LYS A 51 -18.48 20.75 12.26
N GLU A 52 -18.73 19.77 13.11
CA GLU A 52 -17.90 19.49 14.30
C GLU A 52 -16.48 19.08 13.89
N LEU A 53 -16.35 18.24 12.84
CA LEU A 53 -15.04 17.90 12.29
C LEU A 53 -14.31 19.10 11.70
N ALA A 54 -15.03 20.00 10.99
CA ALA A 54 -14.41 21.20 10.44
C ALA A 54 -13.87 22.14 11.54
N GLU A 55 -14.60 22.26 12.64
CA GLU A 55 -14.17 23.02 13.82
C GLU A 55 -12.97 22.34 14.50
N ALA A 56 -13.01 21.02 14.69
CA ALA A 56 -11.97 20.25 15.35
C ALA A 56 -10.62 20.23 14.58
N TYR A 57 -10.66 20.09 13.25
CA TYR A 57 -9.48 20.15 12.38
C TYR A 57 -9.07 21.57 11.99
N ASN A 58 -9.86 22.58 12.36
CA ASN A 58 -9.69 23.98 11.93
C ASN A 58 -9.60 24.14 10.39
N VAL A 59 -10.48 23.47 9.66
CA VAL A 59 -10.55 23.51 8.18
C VAL A 59 -11.96 23.83 7.68
N SER A 60 -12.10 24.06 6.37
CA SER A 60 -13.41 24.29 5.77
C SER A 60 -14.28 23.02 5.79
N ARG A 61 -15.62 23.17 5.85
CA ARG A 61 -16.54 22.03 5.68
C ARG A 61 -16.36 21.33 4.33
N GLN A 62 -15.95 22.05 3.29
CA GLN A 62 -15.68 21.47 1.98
C GLN A 62 -14.47 20.53 2.03
N THR A 63 -13.44 20.88 2.79
CA THR A 63 -12.25 20.03 3.06
C THR A 63 -12.66 18.71 3.74
N ILE A 64 -13.49 18.80 4.79
CA ILE A 64 -14.04 17.62 5.49
C ILE A 64 -14.89 16.78 4.55
N ARG A 65 -15.79 17.41 3.78
CA ARG A 65 -16.68 16.72 2.84
C ARG A 65 -15.91 15.93 1.79
N GLN A 66 -14.81 16.48 1.30
CA GLN A 66 -13.93 15.81 0.35
C GLN A 66 -13.23 14.61 1.01
N ALA A 67 -12.62 14.79 2.19
CA ALA A 67 -11.96 13.71 2.92
C ALA A 67 -12.93 12.54 3.24
N ILE A 68 -14.13 12.85 3.74
CA ILE A 68 -15.17 11.84 4.01
C ILE A 68 -15.66 11.20 2.70
N GLY A 69 -15.77 11.97 1.62
CA GLY A 69 -16.16 11.47 0.30
C GLY A 69 -15.20 10.41 -0.21
N ASP A 70 -13.89 10.66 -0.10
CA ASP A 70 -12.85 9.73 -0.52
C ASP A 70 -12.86 8.43 0.33
N LEU A 71 -13.09 8.55 1.65
CA LEU A 71 -13.23 7.38 2.53
C LEU A 71 -14.52 6.59 2.25
N ALA A 72 -15.61 7.26 1.90
CA ALA A 72 -16.86 6.62 1.50
C ALA A 72 -16.74 5.92 0.14
N ALA A 73 -16.06 6.53 -0.84
CA ALA A 73 -15.73 5.90 -2.12
C ALA A 73 -14.87 4.64 -1.94
N SER A 74 -14.10 4.56 -0.84
CA SER A 74 -13.31 3.40 -0.45
C SER A 74 -14.07 2.39 0.42
N ASN A 75 -15.41 2.52 0.58
CA ASN A 75 -16.27 1.69 1.42
C ASN A 75 -15.83 1.59 2.90
N LEU A 76 -15.16 2.60 3.41
CA LEU A 76 -14.78 2.70 4.82
C LEU A 76 -15.83 3.43 5.65
N LEU A 77 -16.55 4.34 5.02
CA LEU A 77 -17.63 5.13 5.58
C LEU A 77 -18.88 5.03 4.72
N GLU A 78 -20.04 5.12 5.34
CA GLU A 78 -21.34 5.23 4.66
C GLU A 78 -21.99 6.56 5.01
N ARG A 79 -22.37 7.32 3.98
CA ARG A 79 -23.11 8.58 4.15
C ARG A 79 -24.59 8.33 3.97
N THR A 80 -25.37 8.50 5.02
CA THR A 80 -26.83 8.39 4.96
C THR A 80 -27.44 9.78 5.07
N PRO A 81 -28.13 10.29 4.01
CA PRO A 81 -28.77 11.59 4.06
C PRO A 81 -29.68 11.73 5.29
N GLY A 82 -29.51 12.83 6.06
CA GLY A 82 -30.28 13.10 7.28
C GLY A 82 -29.89 12.26 8.51
N ARG A 83 -29.06 11.24 8.37
CA ARG A 83 -28.60 10.40 9.49
C ARG A 83 -27.13 10.60 9.86
N GLY A 84 -26.29 11.08 8.92
CA GLY A 84 -24.86 11.31 9.16
C GLY A 84 -23.96 10.34 8.43
N THR A 85 -22.75 10.20 8.94
CA THR A 85 -21.71 9.31 8.38
C THR A 85 -21.39 8.21 9.39
N THR A 86 -21.48 6.96 8.98
CA THR A 86 -21.26 5.78 9.82
C THR A 86 -20.01 5.04 9.35
N VAL A 87 -19.23 4.53 10.28
CA VAL A 87 -18.10 3.63 10.01
C VAL A 87 -18.64 2.29 9.53
N LEU A 88 -18.23 1.89 8.33
CA LEU A 88 -18.61 0.57 7.80
C LEU A 88 -17.78 -0.54 8.43
N SER A 89 -18.36 -1.73 8.51
CA SER A 89 -17.67 -2.97 8.93
C SER A 89 -16.75 -3.53 7.85
N GLY A 90 -16.28 -2.68 6.95
CA GLY A 90 -15.25 -3.04 5.98
C GLY A 90 -13.98 -3.43 6.74
N ARG A 91 -13.47 -4.63 6.53
CA ARG A 91 -12.09 -4.93 6.93
C ARG A 91 -11.24 -3.89 6.24
N ASN A 92 -10.48 -3.10 7.02
CA ASN A 92 -9.56 -2.06 6.53
C ASN A 92 -8.41 -2.74 5.76
N ARG A 93 -8.73 -3.31 4.61
CA ARG A 93 -7.74 -3.92 3.73
C ARG A 93 -7.26 -2.87 2.74
N LEU A 94 -5.97 -2.79 2.66
CA LEU A 94 -5.27 -1.96 1.68
C LEU A 94 -5.62 -2.46 0.28
N LYS A 95 -6.19 -1.59 -0.58
CA LYS A 95 -6.51 -1.98 -1.96
C LYS A 95 -5.24 -1.98 -2.81
N PHE A 96 -4.97 -3.09 -3.46
CA PHE A 96 -3.87 -3.20 -4.41
C PHE A 96 -4.31 -2.65 -5.77
N PHE A 97 -3.59 -1.66 -6.27
CA PHE A 97 -3.75 -1.14 -7.62
C PHE A 97 -2.56 -1.60 -8.47
N LEU A 98 -2.84 -2.23 -9.60
CA LEU A 98 -1.83 -2.81 -10.49
C LEU A 98 -0.90 -1.78 -11.12
N ASP A 99 -1.36 -0.54 -11.26
CA ASP A 99 -0.70 0.56 -11.94
C ASP A 99 0.17 1.44 -11.03
N LYS A 100 0.23 1.13 -9.72
CA LYS A 100 0.94 1.95 -8.74
C LYS A 100 2.05 1.20 -8.04
N SER A 101 3.14 1.90 -7.75
CA SER A 101 4.21 1.34 -6.91
C SER A 101 3.71 1.10 -5.48
N PHE A 102 4.34 0.18 -4.74
CA PHE A 102 4.00 -0.07 -3.33
C PHE A 102 3.97 1.22 -2.50
N ALA A 103 5.00 2.08 -2.64
CA ALA A 103 5.07 3.33 -1.90
C ALA A 103 3.89 4.25 -2.20
N GLN A 104 3.51 4.40 -3.49
CA GLN A 104 2.35 5.20 -3.87
C GLN A 104 1.06 4.65 -3.27
N GLN A 105 0.89 3.33 -3.28
CA GLN A 105 -0.29 2.68 -2.70
C GLN A 105 -0.39 2.95 -1.20
N ILE A 106 0.72 2.80 -0.46
CA ILE A 106 0.75 3.02 0.99
C ILE A 106 0.48 4.49 1.34
N VAL A 107 1.06 5.45 0.57
CA VAL A 107 0.78 6.88 0.77
C VAL A 107 -0.70 7.21 0.51
N GLU A 108 -1.31 6.66 -0.54
CA GLU A 108 -2.73 6.88 -0.83
C GLU A 108 -3.66 6.32 0.26
N MET A 109 -3.19 5.35 1.01
CA MET A 109 -3.87 4.77 2.16
C MET A 109 -3.64 5.59 3.44
N GLY A 110 -2.90 6.68 3.36
CA GLY A 110 -2.58 7.54 4.49
C GLY A 110 -1.54 6.96 5.43
N LEU A 111 -0.75 6.00 4.96
CA LEU A 111 0.33 5.40 5.72
C LEU A 111 1.69 5.88 5.20
N GLU A 112 2.68 5.84 6.07
CA GLU A 112 4.07 6.12 5.71
C GLU A 112 4.73 4.82 5.21
N PRO A 113 5.13 4.75 3.92
CA PRO A 113 5.82 3.59 3.40
C PRO A 113 7.28 3.59 3.82
N HIS A 114 7.77 2.48 4.33
CA HIS A 114 9.20 2.24 4.43
C HIS A 114 9.54 0.76 4.18
N SER A 115 10.82 0.43 4.13
CA SER A 115 11.25 -0.93 3.90
C SER A 115 12.47 -1.26 4.74
N GLU A 116 12.49 -2.48 5.26
CA GLU A 116 13.73 -3.10 5.73
C GLU A 116 14.31 -3.95 4.61
N VAL A 117 15.57 -3.73 4.27
CA VAL A 117 16.30 -4.54 3.29
C VAL A 117 16.90 -5.74 4.02
N LEU A 118 16.31 -6.92 3.81
CA LEU A 118 16.78 -8.17 4.41
C LEU A 118 17.94 -8.78 3.61
N ARG A 119 17.96 -8.55 2.30
CA ARG A 119 19.02 -9.00 1.40
C ARG A 119 19.14 -8.04 0.22
N GLN A 120 20.38 -7.70 -0.12
CA GLN A 120 20.75 -6.97 -1.32
C GLN A 120 22.07 -7.56 -1.79
N LYS A 121 22.04 -8.31 -2.91
CA LYS A 121 23.18 -9.06 -3.37
C LYS A 121 23.27 -9.05 -4.89
N GLU A 122 24.42 -8.66 -5.41
CA GLU A 122 24.72 -8.85 -6.82
C GLU A 122 24.92 -10.35 -7.12
N THR A 123 24.39 -10.79 -8.24
CA THR A 123 24.38 -12.18 -8.68
C THR A 123 24.36 -12.24 -10.21
N VAL A 124 24.19 -13.44 -10.74
CA VAL A 124 23.97 -13.66 -12.18
C VAL A 124 22.72 -14.52 -12.37
N ILE A 125 22.05 -14.33 -13.49
CA ILE A 125 20.90 -15.16 -13.85
C ILE A 125 21.35 -16.59 -14.14
N ASP A 126 20.75 -17.54 -13.46
CA ASP A 126 21.03 -18.97 -13.56
C ASP A 126 19.75 -19.83 -13.57
N ASN A 127 19.89 -21.15 -13.36
CA ASN A 127 18.76 -22.07 -13.33
C ASN A 127 17.88 -21.94 -12.06
N ALA A 128 18.38 -21.34 -10.99
CA ALA A 128 17.63 -21.07 -9.76
C ALA A 128 16.84 -19.76 -9.83
N SER A 129 17.20 -18.89 -10.78
CA SER A 129 16.53 -17.61 -11.00
C SER A 129 15.06 -17.77 -11.44
N PRO A 130 14.21 -16.76 -11.30
CA PRO A 130 12.82 -16.79 -11.76
C PRO A 130 12.71 -17.25 -13.22
N GLN A 131 11.75 -18.13 -13.50
CA GLN A 131 11.60 -18.77 -14.82
C GLN A 131 11.53 -17.76 -15.97
N THR A 132 10.86 -16.64 -15.77
CA THR A 132 10.71 -15.59 -16.77
C THR A 132 12.03 -14.90 -17.15
N LEU A 133 13.06 -14.96 -16.28
CA LEU A 133 14.38 -14.37 -16.53
C LEU A 133 15.42 -15.38 -17.03
N ARG A 134 15.15 -16.70 -17.00
CA ARG A 134 16.16 -17.75 -17.30
C ARG A 134 16.72 -17.70 -18.71
N HIS A 135 16.00 -17.15 -19.67
CA HIS A 135 16.52 -16.96 -21.03
C HIS A 135 17.65 -15.93 -21.11
N LYS A 136 17.83 -15.11 -20.05
CA LYS A 136 18.96 -14.19 -19.86
C LYS A 136 20.08 -14.79 -19.00
N ARG A 137 20.23 -16.09 -19.02
CA ARG A 137 21.28 -16.79 -18.25
C ARG A 137 22.66 -16.20 -18.51
N GLY A 138 23.38 -15.90 -17.43
CA GLY A 138 24.69 -15.25 -17.47
C GLY A 138 24.66 -13.72 -17.36
N SER A 139 23.49 -13.08 -17.52
CA SER A 139 23.33 -11.64 -17.27
C SER A 139 23.56 -11.31 -15.82
N SER A 140 24.14 -10.13 -15.55
CA SER A 140 24.25 -9.56 -14.22
C SER A 140 22.89 -9.27 -13.64
N ALA A 141 22.70 -9.52 -12.37
CA ALA A 141 21.45 -9.31 -11.68
C ALA A 141 21.65 -8.83 -10.24
N LEU A 142 20.60 -8.22 -9.68
CA LEU A 142 20.50 -7.88 -8.27
C LEU A 142 19.34 -8.68 -7.66
N GLU A 143 19.63 -9.43 -6.59
CA GLU A 143 18.64 -9.99 -5.68
C GLU A 143 18.36 -8.98 -4.58
N LEU A 144 17.08 -8.67 -4.36
CA LEU A 144 16.62 -7.75 -3.34
C LEU A 144 15.44 -8.36 -2.57
N ILE A 145 15.61 -8.58 -1.27
CA ILE A 145 14.54 -9.04 -0.38
C ILE A 145 14.19 -7.91 0.57
N ARG A 146 12.94 -7.48 0.55
CA ARG A 146 12.46 -6.36 1.37
C ARG A 146 11.24 -6.75 2.18
N LEU A 147 11.27 -6.44 3.46
CA LEU A 147 10.08 -6.39 4.30
C LEU A 147 9.46 -4.99 4.17
N ARG A 148 8.19 -4.93 3.80
CA ARG A 148 7.49 -3.70 3.42
C ARG A 148 6.50 -3.30 4.50
N PHE A 149 6.52 -2.04 4.88
CA PHE A 149 5.73 -1.50 5.97
C PHE A 149 4.77 -0.40 5.52
N GLY A 150 3.67 -0.28 6.26
CA GLY A 150 2.87 0.93 6.34
C GLY A 150 2.86 1.38 7.80
N ASN A 151 3.43 2.53 8.10
CA ASN A 151 3.84 2.92 9.44
C ASN A 151 4.71 1.80 10.06
N GLU A 152 4.50 1.45 11.32
CA GLU A 152 5.23 0.39 12.04
C GLU A 152 4.71 -1.04 11.75
N THR A 153 3.72 -1.19 10.85
CA THR A 153 3.09 -2.48 10.59
C THR A 153 3.70 -3.14 9.36
N PRO A 154 4.30 -4.35 9.49
CA PRO A 154 4.74 -5.11 8.34
C PRO A 154 3.54 -5.58 7.53
N ILE A 155 3.53 -5.27 6.23
CA ILE A 155 2.41 -5.55 5.32
C ILE A 155 2.76 -6.65 4.34
N GLY A 156 4.01 -6.67 3.86
CA GLY A 156 4.41 -7.62 2.84
C GLY A 156 5.90 -7.93 2.84
N LEU A 157 6.24 -9.09 2.29
CA LEU A 157 7.60 -9.55 2.05
C LEU A 157 7.79 -9.73 0.55
N GLN A 158 8.76 -9.03 -0.03
CA GLN A 158 9.00 -9.01 -1.47
C GLN A 158 10.38 -9.57 -1.80
N TYR A 159 10.42 -10.54 -2.69
CA TYR A 159 11.62 -11.11 -3.31
C TYR A 159 11.70 -10.59 -4.74
N THR A 160 12.74 -9.88 -5.10
CA THR A 160 12.92 -9.30 -6.43
C THR A 160 14.25 -9.77 -7.02
N THR A 161 14.22 -10.15 -8.29
CA THR A 161 15.41 -10.34 -9.12
C THR A 161 15.32 -9.39 -10.29
N ILE A 162 16.30 -8.52 -10.45
CA ILE A 162 16.35 -7.56 -11.55
C ILE A 162 17.66 -7.71 -12.33
N ILE A 163 17.55 -7.70 -13.68
CA ILE A 163 18.71 -7.71 -14.58
C ILE A 163 19.38 -6.34 -14.53
N THR A 164 20.68 -6.31 -14.26
CA THR A 164 21.44 -5.07 -14.07
C THR A 164 22.35 -4.70 -15.22
N ASP A 165 22.39 -5.48 -16.30
CA ASP A 165 23.20 -5.17 -17.49
C ASP A 165 22.91 -3.77 -18.06
N LEU A 166 21.66 -3.29 -17.96
CA LEU A 166 21.22 -1.95 -18.38
C LEU A 166 21.15 -0.94 -17.21
N CYS A 167 21.45 -1.38 -16.00
CA CYS A 167 21.33 -0.59 -14.78
C CYS A 167 22.64 -0.67 -13.96
N PRO A 168 23.77 -0.16 -14.49
CA PRO A 168 25.04 -0.23 -13.79
C PRO A 168 24.93 0.46 -12.42
N ASP A 169 25.64 -0.11 -11.42
CA ASP A 169 25.66 0.39 -10.04
C ASP A 169 24.29 0.42 -9.32
N LEU A 170 23.30 -0.31 -9.84
CA LEU A 170 21.98 -0.39 -9.19
C LEU A 170 22.10 -0.94 -7.76
N GLY A 171 22.99 -1.90 -7.54
CA GLY A 171 23.27 -2.50 -6.23
C GLY A 171 23.87 -1.53 -5.20
N GLY A 172 24.34 -0.35 -5.60
CA GLY A 172 24.87 0.69 -4.72
C GLY A 172 23.79 1.61 -4.09
N HIS A 173 22.53 1.47 -4.48
CA HIS A 173 21.45 2.30 -3.92
C HIS A 173 20.93 1.76 -2.59
N ASP A 174 20.50 2.67 -1.71
CA ASP A 174 19.77 2.33 -0.49
C ASP A 174 18.28 2.09 -0.79
N PHE A 175 17.88 0.82 -0.86
CA PHE A 175 16.49 0.42 -1.12
C PHE A 175 15.59 0.43 0.12
N LYS A 176 16.04 0.96 1.24
CA LYS A 176 15.14 1.30 2.35
C LYS A 176 14.16 2.40 1.93
N GLU A 177 14.71 3.43 1.28
CA GLU A 177 13.97 4.62 0.84
C GLU A 177 13.73 4.64 -0.67
N ALA A 178 14.66 4.07 -1.46
CA ALA A 178 14.60 4.15 -2.91
C ALA A 178 13.50 3.27 -3.50
N SER A 179 12.73 3.85 -4.41
CA SER A 179 11.80 3.10 -5.27
C SER A 179 12.55 2.52 -6.46
N LEU A 180 12.55 1.18 -6.60
CA LEU A 180 13.20 0.48 -7.69
C LEU A 180 12.72 0.98 -9.07
N TYR A 181 11.40 1.02 -9.28
CA TYR A 181 10.83 1.45 -10.57
C TYR A 181 11.08 2.94 -10.86
N ASN A 182 11.12 3.78 -9.83
CA ASN A 182 11.48 5.18 -10.02
C ASN A 182 12.94 5.32 -10.47
N LEU A 183 13.87 4.55 -9.90
CA LEU A 183 15.27 4.53 -10.35
C LEU A 183 15.40 4.03 -11.79
N ILE A 184 14.73 2.92 -12.14
CA ILE A 184 14.72 2.37 -13.49
C ILE A 184 14.26 3.44 -14.49
N LEU A 185 13.17 4.13 -14.20
CA LEU A 185 12.62 5.16 -15.07
C LEU A 185 13.46 6.42 -15.11
N THR A 186 13.82 6.98 -13.94
CA THR A 186 14.37 8.33 -13.88
C THR A 186 15.87 8.38 -14.06
N LYS A 187 16.61 7.44 -13.46
CA LYS A 187 18.08 7.38 -13.57
C LYS A 187 18.53 6.65 -14.82
N TYR A 188 17.97 5.46 -15.06
CA TYR A 188 18.41 4.59 -16.17
C TYR A 188 17.63 4.83 -17.47
N LYS A 189 16.55 5.63 -17.44
CA LYS A 189 15.73 5.98 -18.61
C LYS A 189 15.15 4.75 -19.31
N LEU A 190 14.80 3.72 -18.54
CA LEU A 190 14.21 2.48 -19.00
C LEU A 190 12.73 2.44 -18.58
N PRO A 191 11.80 2.87 -19.45
CA PRO A 191 10.37 2.80 -19.14
C PRO A 191 9.89 1.34 -19.10
N ILE A 192 9.15 0.99 -18.06
CA ILE A 192 8.42 -0.28 -18.00
C ILE A 192 7.19 -0.14 -18.90
N ALA A 193 7.13 -0.94 -19.95
CA ALA A 193 6.06 -0.91 -20.94
C ALA A 193 4.91 -1.87 -20.59
N ARG A 194 5.19 -2.97 -19.89
CA ARG A 194 4.19 -3.96 -19.50
C ARG A 194 4.57 -4.61 -18.19
N ILE A 195 3.56 -4.90 -17.39
CA ILE A 195 3.68 -5.70 -16.16
C ILE A 195 2.66 -6.83 -16.24
N ASP A 196 3.15 -8.07 -16.16
CA ASP A 196 2.32 -9.26 -16.04
C ASP A 196 2.28 -9.67 -14.57
N GLN A 197 1.10 -9.95 -14.05
CA GLN A 197 0.91 -10.37 -12.66
C GLN A 197 0.01 -11.58 -12.56
N THR A 198 0.36 -12.50 -11.66
CA THR A 198 -0.52 -13.58 -11.23
C THR A 198 -0.74 -13.46 -9.73
N ILE A 199 -1.98 -13.66 -9.30
CA ILE A 199 -2.37 -13.53 -7.90
C ILE A 199 -2.95 -14.86 -7.44
N GLY A 200 -2.42 -15.34 -6.33
CA GLY A 200 -2.86 -16.54 -5.65
C GLY A 200 -2.98 -16.31 -4.14
N ALA A 201 -3.21 -17.38 -3.41
CA ALA A 201 -3.22 -17.37 -1.96
C ALA A 201 -2.43 -18.56 -1.44
N VAL A 202 -1.67 -18.35 -0.36
CA VAL A 202 -0.90 -19.39 0.32
C VAL A 202 -1.06 -19.26 1.84
N ILE A 203 -0.85 -20.35 2.54
CA ILE A 203 -0.77 -20.32 4.01
C ILE A 203 0.62 -19.82 4.41
N ALA A 204 0.69 -18.93 5.38
CA ALA A 204 1.95 -18.41 5.92
C ALA A 204 2.71 -19.54 6.64
N ASP A 205 3.93 -19.81 6.21
CA ASP A 205 4.88 -20.64 6.96
C ASP A 205 5.47 -19.89 8.17
N GLU A 206 6.26 -20.55 8.99
CA GLU A 206 6.84 -19.94 10.20
C GLU A 206 7.78 -18.76 9.89
N TRP A 207 8.48 -18.77 8.76
CA TRP A 207 9.34 -17.67 8.33
C TRP A 207 8.51 -16.42 8.02
N HIS A 208 7.46 -16.58 7.18
CA HIS A 208 6.55 -15.47 6.84
C HIS A 208 5.79 -14.97 8.06
N LYS A 209 5.33 -15.88 8.96
CA LYS A 209 4.66 -15.49 10.21
C LYS A 209 5.53 -14.60 11.08
N ASN A 210 6.80 -14.98 11.27
CA ASN A 210 7.72 -14.24 12.12
C ASN A 210 8.03 -12.85 11.55
N LEU A 211 8.32 -12.74 10.25
CA LEU A 211 8.63 -11.46 9.61
C LEU A 211 7.41 -10.54 9.52
N LEU A 212 6.26 -11.09 9.16
CA LEU A 212 5.03 -10.32 9.00
C LEU A 212 4.29 -10.09 10.34
N LYS A 213 4.83 -10.60 11.45
CA LYS A 213 4.26 -10.48 12.81
C LYS A 213 2.78 -10.92 12.87
N VAL A 214 2.48 -12.06 12.25
CA VAL A 214 1.13 -12.65 12.28
C VAL A 214 1.07 -13.80 13.28
N SER A 215 0.13 -13.75 14.22
CA SER A 215 -0.03 -14.75 15.30
C SER A 215 -0.97 -15.92 14.97
N ARG A 216 -1.63 -15.88 13.80
CA ARG A 216 -2.62 -16.88 13.37
C ARG A 216 -2.21 -17.43 12.00
N GLU A 217 -2.84 -18.52 11.58
CA GLU A 217 -2.77 -18.97 10.19
C GLU A 217 -3.53 -18.00 9.28
N ILE A 218 -2.93 -16.86 9.04
CA ILE A 218 -3.45 -15.82 8.15
C ILE A 218 -3.01 -16.19 6.74
N PRO A 219 -3.93 -16.30 5.78
CA PRO A 219 -3.55 -16.49 4.39
C PRO A 219 -2.78 -15.26 3.89
N LEU A 220 -1.80 -15.50 3.03
CA LEU A 220 -1.06 -14.47 2.34
C LEU A 220 -1.54 -14.41 0.89
N LEU A 221 -1.70 -13.21 0.36
CA LEU A 221 -1.81 -13.00 -1.07
C LEU A 221 -0.43 -13.18 -1.69
N LEU A 222 -0.31 -14.14 -2.59
CA LEU A 222 0.90 -14.40 -3.36
C LEU A 222 0.79 -13.67 -4.70
N VAL A 223 1.65 -12.69 -4.93
CA VAL A 223 1.68 -11.93 -6.19
C VAL A 223 3.01 -12.17 -6.88
N ASN A 224 2.98 -12.84 -8.04
CA ASN A 224 4.13 -12.94 -8.91
C ASN A 224 4.02 -11.87 -9.99
N THR A 225 5.09 -11.11 -10.17
CA THR A 225 5.17 -10.00 -11.10
C THR A 225 6.33 -10.21 -12.06
N THR A 226 6.14 -9.88 -13.34
CA THR A 226 7.23 -9.73 -14.30
C THR A 226 7.06 -8.41 -15.02
N ALA A 227 8.10 -7.57 -15.00
CA ALA A 227 8.12 -6.29 -15.68
C ALA A 227 8.94 -6.35 -16.96
N TYR A 228 8.42 -5.76 -18.03
CA TYR A 228 8.99 -5.79 -19.37
C TYR A 228 9.28 -4.38 -19.87
N LEU A 229 10.39 -4.24 -20.60
CA LEU A 229 10.73 -3.03 -21.35
C LEU A 229 9.94 -2.94 -22.66
N GLU A 230 10.05 -1.81 -23.36
CA GLU A 230 9.36 -1.55 -24.65
C GLU A 230 9.71 -2.57 -25.74
N ASN A 231 10.91 -3.12 -25.72
CA ASN A 231 11.36 -4.16 -26.64
C ASN A 231 10.79 -5.56 -26.32
N GLY A 232 9.95 -5.68 -25.30
CA GLY A 232 9.35 -6.93 -24.85
C GLY A 232 10.25 -7.80 -23.95
N GLU A 233 11.48 -7.37 -23.67
CA GLU A 233 12.41 -8.11 -22.80
C GLU A 233 12.05 -7.91 -21.32
N PRO A 234 11.98 -8.99 -20.51
CA PRO A 234 11.78 -8.86 -19.09
C PRO A 234 13.06 -8.29 -18.44
N ILE A 235 12.87 -7.35 -17.55
CA ILE A 235 13.94 -6.73 -16.77
C ILE A 235 13.87 -7.14 -15.29
N GLU A 236 12.69 -7.44 -14.78
CA GLU A 236 12.47 -7.74 -13.37
C GLU A 236 11.45 -8.85 -13.21
N ALA A 237 11.68 -9.73 -12.23
CA ALA A 237 10.68 -10.66 -11.74
C ALA A 237 10.67 -10.62 -10.21
N SER A 238 9.48 -10.56 -9.63
CA SER A 238 9.31 -10.59 -8.18
C SER A 238 8.19 -11.51 -7.73
N THR A 239 8.37 -12.01 -6.52
CA THR A 239 7.36 -12.73 -5.75
C THR A 239 7.11 -11.96 -4.47
N SER A 240 5.88 -11.57 -4.23
CA SER A 240 5.47 -10.81 -3.06
C SER A 240 4.42 -11.57 -2.27
N TYR A 241 4.57 -11.56 -0.96
CA TYR A 241 3.63 -12.15 0.00
C TYR A 241 3.04 -11.01 0.83
N TYR A 242 1.74 -10.73 0.65
CA TYR A 242 1.04 -9.69 1.40
C TYR A 242 0.07 -10.28 2.40
N ARG A 243 -0.05 -9.69 3.56
CA ARG A 243 -1.02 -10.07 4.60
C ARG A 243 -2.44 -9.87 4.09
N ALA A 244 -3.22 -10.95 3.94
CA ALA A 244 -4.60 -10.87 3.47
C ALA A 244 -5.58 -10.24 4.49
N ASP A 245 -5.18 -10.10 5.75
CA ASP A 245 -5.93 -9.36 6.76
C ASP A 245 -5.73 -7.83 6.65
N LYS A 246 -4.67 -7.40 5.97
CA LYS A 246 -4.33 -5.98 5.76
C LYS A 246 -4.44 -5.54 4.31
N TYR A 247 -4.43 -6.47 3.36
CA TYR A 247 -4.31 -6.19 1.94
C TYR A 247 -5.40 -6.92 1.16
N GLU A 248 -6.07 -6.23 0.24
CA GLU A 248 -7.01 -6.84 -0.71
C GLU A 248 -6.69 -6.40 -2.13
N PHE A 249 -7.02 -7.25 -3.08
CA PHE A 249 -6.88 -6.96 -4.50
C PHE A 249 -8.22 -6.49 -5.06
N SER A 250 -8.25 -5.32 -5.70
CA SER A 250 -9.45 -4.74 -6.30
C SER A 250 -9.21 -4.40 -7.77
N ILE A 251 -10.09 -4.89 -8.64
CA ILE A 251 -10.11 -4.54 -10.07
C ILE A 251 -11.42 -3.85 -10.36
N SER A 252 -11.36 -2.69 -11.01
CA SER A 252 -12.56 -2.01 -11.54
C SER A 252 -12.53 -2.07 -13.06
N GLN A 253 -13.62 -2.53 -13.66
CA GLN A 253 -13.79 -2.58 -15.11
C GLN A 253 -15.03 -1.78 -15.49
N ASN A 254 -14.89 -0.89 -16.47
CA ASN A 254 -16.00 -0.17 -17.04
C ASN A 254 -16.48 -0.95 -18.29
N TYR A 255 -17.76 -1.31 -18.30
CA TYR A 255 -18.42 -1.87 -19.46
C TYR A 255 -19.20 -0.73 -20.12
N TRP A 256 -19.00 -0.54 -21.43
CA TRP A 256 -19.80 0.40 -22.27
C TRP A 256 -21.13 -0.20 -22.62
#